data_62d604ad71b692c9cebcf4fa651591f2
#
_entry.id   62d604ad71b692c9cebcf4fa651591f2
#
_cell.length_a   1.000
_cell.length_b   1.000
_cell.length_c   1.000
_cell.angle_alpha   90.00
_cell.angle_beta   90.00
_cell.angle_gamma   90.00
#
_symmetry.space_group_name_H-M   'P 1'
#
loop_
_entity.id
_entity.type
_entity.pdbx_description
1 polymer ?
#
loop_
_entity_poly.entity_id
_entity_poly.type
_entity_poly.pdbx_seq_one_letter_code
_entity_poly.pdbx_strand_id
1 'polypeptide(L)'
;AEQFFTKYISRLKAKVVIAGFDYHFGSDRGNAEDLEKLFDGQVIVVPSVNFNGAKISSTRIRETVLAGNVAESNQLLGYSLSTRGIVVHGNARGRTIGYPTANLAPLDRVILPADGVYVVDVEHDGQMYRGMASVGKNVTFEGDELRFEANIFDFSQDIYGDTIRIFWLDKIRDMVKFDNVDELVKQLQVDKEIARYWSPKNENH
;
A
#
# COMPACT_ATOMS: atom_id res chain seq x y z
N ALA A 1 10.87 -27.71 18.58
CA ALA A 1 11.86 -26.63 18.72
C ALA A 1 13.28 -27.16 18.57
N GLU A 2 13.70 -28.10 19.41
CA GLU A 2 15.08 -28.60 19.45
C GLU A 2 15.55 -29.18 18.11
N GLN A 3 14.75 -30.01 17.45
CA GLN A 3 15.08 -30.57 16.14
C GLN A 3 15.20 -29.48 15.06
N PHE A 4 14.35 -28.46 15.10
CA PHE A 4 14.43 -27.32 14.18
C PHE A 4 15.70 -26.52 14.43
N PHE A 5 16.01 -26.25 15.70
CA PHE A 5 17.24 -25.55 16.09
C PHE A 5 18.50 -26.28 15.58
N THR A 6 18.61 -27.57 15.87
CA THR A 6 19.78 -28.40 15.47
C THR A 6 19.91 -28.49 13.95
N LYS A 7 18.79 -28.66 13.24
CA LYS A 7 18.80 -28.86 11.79
C LYS A 7 19.08 -27.58 11.00
N TYR A 8 18.58 -26.45 11.47
CA TYR A 8 18.61 -25.20 10.71
C TYR A 8 19.48 -24.11 11.34
N ILE A 9 19.33 -23.80 12.62
CA ILE A 9 20.03 -22.68 13.27
C ILE A 9 21.47 -23.04 13.59
N SER A 10 21.71 -24.17 14.24
CA SER A 10 23.06 -24.62 14.65
C SER A 10 24.02 -24.75 13.47
N ARG A 11 23.52 -25.18 12.29
CA ARG A 11 24.35 -25.34 11.08
C ARG A 11 24.84 -24.05 10.47
N LEU A 12 24.16 -22.94 10.75
CA LEU A 12 24.54 -21.60 10.25
C LEU A 12 25.78 -21.05 10.96
N LYS A 13 26.23 -21.66 12.06
CA LYS A 13 27.32 -21.17 12.91
C LYS A 13 27.12 -19.71 13.31
N ALA A 14 25.87 -19.33 13.51
CA ALA A 14 25.49 -17.98 13.95
C ALA A 14 26.17 -17.66 15.29
N LYS A 15 26.49 -16.40 15.53
CA LYS A 15 26.97 -15.89 16.81
C LYS A 15 25.89 -15.13 17.54
N VAL A 16 24.93 -14.61 16.79
CA VAL A 16 23.79 -13.84 17.31
C VAL A 16 22.52 -14.31 16.60
N VAL A 17 21.46 -14.49 17.36
CA VAL A 17 20.11 -14.74 16.83
C VAL A 17 19.22 -13.58 17.27
N ILE A 18 18.53 -12.97 16.32
CA ILE A 18 17.57 -11.89 16.58
C ILE A 18 16.18 -12.43 16.30
N ALA A 19 15.29 -12.35 17.26
CA ALA A 19 13.91 -12.83 17.15
C ALA A 19 12.91 -11.77 17.63
N GLY A 20 11.74 -11.70 17.01
CA GLY A 20 10.63 -10.91 17.56
C GLY A 20 10.09 -11.53 18.86
N PHE A 21 9.51 -10.72 19.71
CA PHE A 21 8.92 -11.17 21.01
C PHE A 21 7.86 -12.26 20.85
N ASP A 22 7.21 -12.34 19.68
CA ASP A 22 6.18 -13.32 19.33
C ASP A 22 6.67 -14.38 18.34
N TYR A 23 7.98 -14.50 18.18
CA TYR A 23 8.57 -15.52 17.31
C TYR A 23 8.35 -16.92 17.86
N HIS A 24 7.89 -17.82 17.00
CA HIS A 24 7.75 -19.23 17.29
C HIS A 24 8.47 -20.09 16.26
N PHE A 25 9.09 -21.18 16.69
CA PHE A 25 9.82 -22.07 15.83
C PHE A 25 9.57 -23.56 16.16
N GLY A 26 9.76 -24.41 15.18
CA GLY A 26 9.49 -25.84 15.31
C GLY A 26 7.96 -26.15 15.33
N SER A 27 7.62 -27.44 15.23
CA SER A 27 6.24 -27.92 15.25
C SER A 27 5.55 -27.77 16.61
N ASP A 28 6.33 -27.74 17.65
CA ASP A 28 5.97 -27.58 19.07
C ASP A 28 5.94 -26.11 19.51
N ARG A 29 6.09 -25.17 18.55
CA ARG A 29 6.00 -23.73 18.75
C ARG A 29 6.91 -23.20 19.88
N GLY A 30 8.17 -23.65 19.91
CA GLY A 30 9.17 -23.06 20.80
C GLY A 30 9.21 -21.54 20.67
N ASN A 31 9.49 -20.84 21.77
CA ASN A 31 9.52 -19.38 21.85
C ASN A 31 10.94 -18.83 22.01
N ALA A 32 11.08 -17.54 22.27
CA ALA A 32 12.37 -16.87 22.46
C ALA A 32 13.13 -17.41 23.68
N GLU A 33 12.46 -17.76 24.79
CA GLU A 33 13.09 -18.34 25.98
C GLU A 33 13.66 -19.74 25.69
N ASP A 34 12.96 -20.53 24.88
CA ASP A 34 13.46 -21.83 24.44
C ASP A 34 14.67 -21.67 23.53
N LEU A 35 14.70 -20.60 22.71
CA LEU A 35 15.84 -20.29 21.89
C LEU A 35 17.07 -19.92 22.75
N GLU A 36 16.89 -19.12 23.80
CA GLU A 36 17.96 -18.78 24.76
C GLU A 36 18.55 -20.01 25.45
N LYS A 37 17.72 -21.03 25.76
CA LYS A 37 18.22 -22.28 26.36
C LYS A 37 19.00 -23.18 25.39
N LEU A 38 18.64 -23.13 24.10
CA LEU A 38 19.21 -24.00 23.08
C LEU A 38 20.46 -23.41 22.39
N PHE A 39 20.62 -22.08 22.44
CA PHE A 39 21.64 -21.35 21.71
C PHE A 39 22.79 -20.92 22.62
N ASP A 40 24.00 -21.44 22.33
CA ASP A 40 25.24 -21.04 23.00
C ASP A 40 25.82 -19.77 22.35
N GLY A 41 25.04 -18.71 22.31
CA GLY A 41 25.39 -17.41 21.73
C GLY A 41 24.45 -16.32 22.24
N GLN A 42 24.49 -15.16 21.62
CA GLN A 42 23.62 -14.05 22.01
C GLN A 42 22.25 -14.16 21.35
N VAL A 43 21.18 -14.16 22.14
CA VAL A 43 19.80 -14.00 21.66
C VAL A 43 19.35 -12.57 21.94
N ILE A 44 18.87 -11.88 20.93
CA ILE A 44 18.28 -10.55 21.04
C ILE A 44 16.80 -10.64 20.73
N VAL A 45 15.96 -10.38 21.73
CA VAL A 45 14.51 -10.35 21.56
C VAL A 45 14.06 -8.92 21.25
N VAL A 46 13.52 -8.70 20.07
CA VAL A 46 12.98 -7.40 19.66
C VAL A 46 11.59 -7.23 20.27
N PRO A 47 11.36 -6.18 21.09
CA PRO A 47 10.06 -5.96 21.72
C PRO A 47 9.00 -5.54 20.70
N SER A 48 7.71 -5.64 21.08
CA SER A 48 6.61 -5.12 20.27
C SER A 48 6.68 -3.62 20.13
N VAL A 49 6.41 -3.13 18.91
CA VAL A 49 6.15 -1.71 18.67
C VAL A 49 4.64 -1.51 18.66
N ASN A 50 4.16 -0.53 19.40
CA ASN A 50 2.74 -0.20 19.50
C ASN A 50 2.46 1.17 18.90
N PHE A 51 1.28 1.31 18.31
CA PHE A 51 0.75 2.57 17.82
C PHE A 51 -0.73 2.68 18.22
N ASN A 52 -1.12 3.79 18.85
CA ASN A 52 -2.46 4.01 19.39
C ASN A 52 -2.94 2.87 20.31
N GLY A 53 -2.08 2.43 21.23
CA GLY A 53 -2.41 1.40 22.22
C GLY A 53 -2.49 -0.04 21.69
N ALA A 54 -2.24 -0.27 20.41
CA ALA A 54 -2.27 -1.59 19.79
C ALA A 54 -0.97 -1.91 19.07
N LYS A 55 -0.59 -3.20 19.07
CA LYS A 55 0.61 -3.69 18.38
C LYS A 55 0.56 -3.39 16.88
N ILE A 56 1.69 -2.95 16.33
CA ILE A 56 1.93 -2.92 14.90
C ILE A 56 2.19 -4.35 14.41
N SER A 57 1.43 -4.81 13.40
CA SER A 57 1.59 -6.13 12.81
C SER A 57 1.25 -6.10 11.32
N SER A 58 1.80 -7.06 10.57
CA SER A 58 1.45 -7.21 9.16
C SER A 58 -0.04 -7.46 8.92
N THR A 59 -0.73 -8.11 9.86
CA THR A 59 -2.18 -8.33 9.79
C THR A 59 -2.90 -7.00 9.90
N ARG A 60 -2.62 -6.20 10.93
CA ARG A 60 -3.24 -4.88 11.12
C ARG A 60 -2.98 -3.95 9.93
N ILE A 61 -1.74 -3.93 9.41
CA ILE A 61 -1.41 -3.12 8.23
C ILE A 61 -2.24 -3.57 7.01
N ARG A 62 -2.38 -4.87 6.76
CA ARG A 62 -3.23 -5.37 5.65
C ARG A 62 -4.70 -4.99 5.83
N GLU A 63 -5.22 -5.11 7.03
CA GLU A 63 -6.60 -4.74 7.35
C GLU A 63 -6.86 -3.25 7.10
N THR A 64 -5.96 -2.35 7.52
CA THR A 64 -6.10 -0.91 7.24
C THR A 64 -6.02 -0.59 5.75
N VAL A 65 -5.13 -1.25 4.99
CA VAL A 65 -5.06 -1.10 3.52
C VAL A 65 -6.36 -1.58 2.86
N LEU A 66 -6.83 -2.78 3.23
CA LEU A 66 -8.07 -3.35 2.66
C LEU A 66 -9.33 -2.57 3.05
N ALA A 67 -9.31 -1.83 4.16
CA ALA A 67 -10.36 -0.89 4.55
C ALA A 67 -10.25 0.47 3.84
N GLY A 68 -9.16 0.71 3.10
CA GLY A 68 -8.89 2.00 2.44
C GLY A 68 -8.31 3.07 3.36
N ASN A 69 -7.94 2.73 4.60
CA ASN A 69 -7.35 3.65 5.56
C ASN A 69 -5.84 3.78 5.32
N VAL A 70 -5.46 4.27 4.14
CA VAL A 70 -4.05 4.34 3.71
C VAL A 70 -3.22 5.29 4.58
N ALA A 71 -3.81 6.35 5.12
CA ALA A 71 -3.13 7.26 6.04
C ALA A 71 -2.69 6.53 7.33
N GLU A 72 -3.57 5.75 7.96
CA GLU A 72 -3.21 4.91 9.12
C GLU A 72 -2.19 3.83 8.72
N SER A 73 -2.35 3.22 7.54
CA SER A 73 -1.37 2.24 7.03
C SER A 73 0.04 2.85 6.95
N ASN A 74 0.17 4.09 6.49
CA ASN A 74 1.44 4.80 6.39
C ASN A 74 2.05 5.08 7.77
N GLN A 75 1.23 5.46 8.74
CA GLN A 75 1.67 5.63 10.14
C GLN A 75 2.18 4.31 10.73
N LEU A 76 1.47 3.20 10.50
CA LEU A 76 1.88 1.87 10.95
C LEU A 76 3.16 1.38 10.25
N LEU A 77 3.36 1.72 8.98
CA LEU A 77 4.53 1.34 8.19
C LEU A 77 5.76 2.22 8.50
N GLY A 78 5.54 3.48 8.89
CA GLY A 78 6.58 4.50 9.02
C GLY A 78 7.05 5.08 7.67
N TYR A 79 6.35 4.74 6.58
CA TYR A 79 6.57 5.27 5.22
C TYR A 79 5.29 5.16 4.39
N SER A 80 5.24 5.88 3.26
CA SER A 80 4.06 5.85 2.38
C SER A 80 3.95 4.51 1.64
N LEU A 81 2.81 3.84 1.78
CA LEU A 81 2.44 2.66 0.98
C LEU A 81 2.57 3.03 -0.50
N SER A 82 3.19 2.18 -1.29
CA SER A 82 3.34 2.43 -2.71
C SER A 82 3.05 1.21 -3.58
N THR A 83 2.59 1.45 -4.79
CA THR A 83 2.32 0.43 -5.82
C THR A 83 3.00 0.83 -7.11
N ARG A 84 3.76 -0.08 -7.72
CA ARG A 84 4.30 0.10 -9.06
C ARG A 84 3.36 -0.50 -10.09
N GLY A 85 3.19 0.18 -11.22
CA GLY A 85 2.40 -0.31 -12.33
C GLY A 85 2.95 0.13 -13.67
N ILE A 86 2.69 -0.66 -14.71
CA ILE A 86 2.92 -0.26 -16.09
C ILE A 86 1.68 0.50 -16.56
N VAL A 87 1.90 1.62 -17.24
CA VAL A 87 0.83 2.38 -17.86
C VAL A 87 0.35 1.65 -19.13
N VAL A 88 -0.91 1.26 -19.12
CA VAL A 88 -1.53 0.50 -20.22
C VAL A 88 -2.61 1.33 -20.91
N HIS A 89 -2.97 0.94 -22.16
CA HIS A 89 -4.09 1.54 -22.85
C HIS A 89 -5.40 1.21 -22.14
N GLY A 90 -6.22 2.22 -21.91
CA GLY A 90 -7.57 2.11 -21.37
C GLY A 90 -8.60 2.74 -22.33
N ASN A 91 -9.82 2.91 -21.83
CA ASN A 91 -10.93 3.46 -22.63
C ASN A 91 -10.79 4.96 -22.97
N ALA A 92 -9.77 5.66 -22.46
CA ALA A 92 -9.46 7.08 -22.66
C ALA A 92 -10.64 8.06 -22.42
N ARG A 93 -11.68 7.64 -21.70
CA ARG A 93 -12.89 8.45 -21.41
C ARG A 93 -12.56 9.72 -20.62
N GLY A 94 -11.62 9.66 -19.70
CA GLY A 94 -11.18 10.83 -18.90
C GLY A 94 -10.66 11.97 -19.77
N ARG A 95 -9.98 11.66 -20.89
CA ARG A 95 -9.46 12.68 -21.82
C ARG A 95 -10.57 13.53 -22.44
N THR A 96 -11.73 12.94 -22.73
CA THR A 96 -12.86 13.66 -23.37
C THR A 96 -13.55 14.64 -22.43
N ILE A 97 -13.37 14.46 -21.10
CA ILE A 97 -13.98 15.31 -20.07
C ILE A 97 -12.94 16.17 -19.34
N GLY A 98 -11.71 16.27 -19.85
CA GLY A 98 -10.65 17.11 -19.29
C GLY A 98 -9.89 16.52 -18.11
N TYR A 99 -10.08 15.22 -17.81
CA TYR A 99 -9.38 14.48 -16.73
C TYR A 99 -8.66 13.25 -17.32
N PRO A 100 -7.56 13.44 -18.08
CA PRO A 100 -6.80 12.31 -18.61
C PRO A 100 -6.27 11.43 -17.47
N THR A 101 -6.43 10.12 -17.60
CA THR A 101 -5.95 9.15 -16.63
C THR A 101 -4.97 8.17 -17.27
N ALA A 102 -3.93 7.80 -16.53
CA ALA A 102 -3.09 6.65 -16.80
C ALA A 102 -3.77 5.41 -16.20
N ASN A 103 -4.06 4.41 -17.03
CA ASN A 103 -4.52 3.11 -16.57
C ASN A 103 -3.31 2.28 -16.18
N LEU A 104 -3.38 1.58 -15.05
CA LEU A 104 -2.24 0.91 -14.46
C LEU A 104 -2.49 -0.60 -14.33
N ALA A 105 -1.55 -1.38 -14.84
CA ALA A 105 -1.41 -2.80 -14.54
C ALA A 105 -0.37 -2.96 -13.42
N PRO A 106 -0.75 -3.40 -12.20
CA PRO A 106 0.20 -3.61 -11.12
C PRO A 106 1.30 -4.60 -11.52
N LEU A 107 2.56 -4.27 -11.26
CA LEU A 107 3.71 -5.11 -11.58
C LEU A 107 3.93 -6.23 -10.56
N ASP A 108 3.59 -5.96 -9.31
CA ASP A 108 3.85 -6.86 -8.20
C ASP A 108 2.52 -7.42 -7.66
N ARG A 109 2.59 -8.57 -6.95
CA ARG A 109 1.46 -9.05 -6.15
C ARG A 109 1.34 -8.20 -4.90
N VAL A 110 0.72 -7.03 -5.04
CA VAL A 110 0.51 -6.07 -3.95
C VAL A 110 -0.96 -6.06 -3.53
N ILE A 111 -1.19 -5.70 -2.28
CA ILE A 111 -2.52 -5.40 -1.80
C ILE A 111 -2.81 -3.95 -2.20
N LEU A 112 -3.82 -3.76 -3.03
CA LEU A 112 -4.35 -2.42 -3.32
C LEU A 112 -5.32 -1.99 -2.21
N PRO A 113 -5.48 -0.68 -1.98
CA PRO A 113 -6.50 -0.17 -1.08
C PRO A 113 -7.92 -0.57 -1.54
N ALA A 114 -8.89 -0.43 -0.64
CA ALA A 114 -10.31 -0.61 -0.96
C ALA A 114 -10.75 0.25 -2.14
N ASP A 115 -11.86 -0.10 -2.77
CA ASP A 115 -12.48 0.69 -3.82
C ASP A 115 -12.71 2.14 -3.33
N GLY A 116 -12.28 3.11 -4.13
CA GLY A 116 -12.35 4.53 -3.77
C GLY A 116 -11.48 5.43 -4.63
N VAL A 117 -11.51 6.71 -4.28
CA VAL A 117 -10.65 7.76 -4.86
C VAL A 117 -9.70 8.25 -3.77
N TYR A 118 -8.43 8.43 -4.13
CA TYR A 118 -7.33 8.67 -3.21
C TYR A 118 -6.47 9.84 -3.65
N VAL A 119 -5.93 10.56 -2.68
CA VAL A 119 -4.80 11.47 -2.88
C VAL A 119 -3.55 10.63 -3.05
N VAL A 120 -2.78 10.93 -4.09
CA VAL A 120 -1.53 10.22 -4.37
C VAL A 120 -0.41 11.17 -4.78
N ASP A 121 0.83 10.73 -4.54
CA ASP A 121 1.98 11.22 -5.28
C ASP A 121 2.38 10.15 -6.29
N VAL A 122 2.81 10.60 -7.47
CA VAL A 122 3.21 9.74 -8.59
C VAL A 122 4.66 10.01 -8.92
N GLU A 123 5.49 8.96 -8.87
CA GLU A 123 6.87 9.01 -9.32
C GLU A 123 6.96 8.49 -10.76
N HIS A 124 7.51 9.31 -11.65
CA HIS A 124 7.87 8.97 -13.02
C HIS A 124 9.23 9.57 -13.35
N ASP A 125 10.16 8.76 -13.84
CA ASP A 125 11.55 9.15 -14.19
C ASP A 125 12.27 9.96 -13.10
N GLY A 126 12.05 9.56 -11.81
CA GLY A 126 12.67 10.20 -10.65
C GLY A 126 12.05 11.56 -10.27
N GLN A 127 10.98 11.97 -10.92
CA GLN A 127 10.22 13.17 -10.60
C GLN A 127 8.91 12.82 -9.91
N MET A 128 8.52 13.66 -8.94
CA MET A 128 7.30 13.49 -8.16
C MET A 128 6.21 14.46 -8.63
N TYR A 129 5.02 13.93 -8.83
CA TYR A 129 3.84 14.68 -9.24
C TYR A 129 2.71 14.44 -8.27
N ARG A 130 1.93 15.46 -7.95
CA ARG A 130 0.67 15.28 -7.22
C ARG A 130 -0.39 14.74 -8.18
N GLY A 131 -1.27 13.89 -7.65
CA GLY A 131 -2.38 13.34 -8.43
C GLY A 131 -3.52 12.84 -7.55
N MET A 132 -4.51 12.29 -8.22
CA MET A 132 -5.54 11.47 -7.59
C MET A 132 -5.62 10.13 -8.32
N ALA A 133 -5.86 9.04 -7.58
CA ALA A 133 -6.02 7.72 -8.16
C ALA A 133 -7.36 7.11 -7.77
N SER A 134 -7.92 6.29 -8.64
CA SER A 134 -9.10 5.49 -8.36
C SER A 134 -8.77 4.00 -8.42
N VAL A 135 -9.29 3.27 -7.45
CA VAL A 135 -9.31 1.81 -7.43
C VAL A 135 -10.76 1.38 -7.41
N GLY A 136 -11.11 0.41 -8.24
CA GLY A 136 -12.46 -0.14 -8.27
C GLY A 136 -12.50 -1.44 -9.04
N LYS A 137 -13.63 -2.13 -8.94
CA LYS A 137 -13.91 -3.33 -9.70
C LYS A 137 -15.07 -3.08 -10.66
N ASN A 138 -14.87 -3.39 -11.93
CA ASN A 138 -15.98 -3.53 -12.85
C ASN A 138 -16.47 -4.98 -12.82
N VAL A 139 -17.70 -5.18 -12.40
CA VAL A 139 -18.38 -6.48 -12.52
C VAL A 139 -18.77 -6.65 -13.97
N THR A 140 -18.12 -7.53 -14.70
CA THR A 140 -18.46 -7.92 -16.07
C THR A 140 -18.94 -9.36 -16.11
N PHE A 141 -19.56 -9.79 -17.24
CA PHE A 141 -19.98 -11.19 -17.41
C PHE A 141 -18.80 -12.19 -17.41
N GLU A 142 -17.56 -11.70 -17.59
CA GLU A 142 -16.33 -12.51 -17.62
C GLU A 142 -15.56 -12.50 -16.28
N GLY A 143 -16.03 -11.75 -15.27
CA GLY A 143 -15.41 -11.63 -13.94
C GLY A 143 -15.21 -10.17 -13.49
N ASP A 144 -14.57 -10.01 -12.32
CA ASP A 144 -14.20 -8.71 -11.77
C ASP A 144 -12.96 -8.17 -12.48
N GLU A 145 -13.11 -7.14 -13.30
CA GLU A 145 -11.98 -6.43 -13.88
C GLU A 145 -11.50 -5.33 -12.92
N LEU A 146 -10.26 -5.43 -12.50
CA LEU A 146 -9.63 -4.40 -11.67
C LEU A 146 -9.44 -3.12 -12.49
N ARG A 147 -9.99 -2.00 -12.00
CA ARG A 147 -9.72 -0.66 -12.48
C ARG A 147 -8.74 0.03 -11.54
N PHE A 148 -7.59 0.39 -12.04
CA PHE A 148 -6.61 1.18 -11.33
C PHE A 148 -6.15 2.31 -12.25
N GLU A 149 -6.59 3.52 -11.96
CA GLU A 149 -6.35 4.70 -12.80
C GLU A 149 -5.77 5.83 -11.96
N ALA A 150 -4.85 6.60 -12.53
CA ALA A 150 -4.29 7.80 -11.90
C ALA A 150 -4.41 9.01 -12.82
N ASN A 151 -4.97 10.12 -12.32
CA ASN A 151 -4.90 11.44 -12.93
C ASN A 151 -3.71 12.18 -12.32
N ILE A 152 -2.67 12.43 -13.12
CA ILE A 152 -1.43 13.10 -12.72
C ILE A 152 -1.61 14.59 -13.01
N PHE A 153 -1.44 15.45 -12.01
CA PHE A 153 -1.67 16.87 -12.17
C PHE A 153 -0.47 17.55 -12.84
N ASP A 154 -0.77 18.54 -13.69
CA ASP A 154 0.22 19.36 -14.39
C ASP A 154 1.20 18.52 -15.23
N PHE A 155 0.69 17.41 -15.79
CA PHE A 155 1.44 16.42 -16.55
C PHE A 155 0.79 16.18 -17.91
N SER A 156 1.58 16.20 -18.99
CA SER A 156 1.07 16.10 -20.36
C SER A 156 1.87 15.16 -21.27
N GLN A 157 2.82 14.41 -20.69
CA GLN A 157 3.65 13.47 -21.47
C GLN A 157 2.85 12.20 -21.83
N ASP A 158 3.23 11.57 -22.94
CA ASP A 158 2.80 10.23 -23.29
C ASP A 158 3.71 9.22 -22.57
N ILE A 159 3.12 8.42 -21.69
CA ILE A 159 3.83 7.48 -20.83
C ILE A 159 3.32 6.03 -20.97
N TYR A 160 2.65 5.70 -22.09
CA TYR A 160 2.25 4.31 -22.33
C TYR A 160 3.45 3.37 -22.38
N GLY A 161 3.38 2.28 -21.63
CA GLY A 161 4.45 1.31 -21.48
C GLY A 161 5.47 1.66 -20.37
N ASP A 162 5.45 2.88 -19.86
CA ASP A 162 6.34 3.28 -18.77
C ASP A 162 5.89 2.67 -17.44
N THR A 163 6.85 2.51 -16.55
CA THR A 163 6.59 2.13 -15.17
C THR A 163 6.51 3.38 -14.30
N ILE A 164 5.40 3.54 -13.59
CA ILE A 164 5.25 4.58 -12.58
C ILE A 164 5.02 3.96 -11.21
N ARG A 165 5.27 4.75 -10.16
CA ARG A 165 5.01 4.36 -8.78
C ARG A 165 4.01 5.32 -8.16
N ILE A 166 2.95 4.77 -7.61
CA ILE A 166 1.89 5.50 -6.91
C ILE A 166 2.13 5.37 -5.41
N PHE A 167 2.28 6.50 -4.72
CA PHE A 167 2.33 6.59 -3.26
C PHE A 167 0.96 6.99 -2.75
N TRP A 168 0.34 6.13 -1.96
CA TRP A 168 -1.00 6.34 -1.41
C TRP A 168 -0.90 7.24 -0.18
N LEU A 169 -1.60 8.37 -0.18
CA LEU A 169 -1.49 9.36 0.90
C LEU A 169 -2.73 9.39 1.79
N ASP A 170 -3.90 9.54 1.21
CA ASP A 170 -5.16 9.58 1.95
C ASP A 170 -6.34 9.17 1.06
N LYS A 171 -7.46 8.77 1.66
CA LYS A 171 -8.70 8.48 0.95
C LYS A 171 -9.54 9.75 0.83
N ILE A 172 -9.94 10.10 -0.39
CA ILE A 172 -10.85 11.23 -0.65
C ILE A 172 -12.29 10.80 -0.40
N ARG A 173 -12.71 9.68 -1.00
CA ARG A 173 -14.09 9.17 -0.91
C ARG A 173 -14.21 7.73 -1.42
N ASP A 174 -15.36 7.14 -1.17
CA ASP A 174 -15.78 5.87 -1.78
C ASP A 174 -16.16 6.07 -3.26
N MET A 175 -16.25 4.96 -4.00
CA MET A 175 -16.78 4.99 -5.37
C MET A 175 -18.27 5.31 -5.37
N VAL A 176 -18.67 6.23 -6.23
CA VAL A 176 -20.06 6.65 -6.40
C VAL A 176 -20.45 6.52 -7.88
N LYS A 177 -21.68 6.13 -8.15
CA LYS A 177 -22.27 6.19 -9.49
C LYS A 177 -22.85 7.58 -9.73
N PHE A 178 -22.68 8.10 -10.94
CA PHE A 178 -23.23 9.39 -11.37
C PHE A 178 -24.28 9.15 -12.46
N ASP A 179 -25.36 9.90 -12.42
CA ASP A 179 -26.45 9.78 -13.38
C ASP A 179 -26.08 10.41 -14.74
N ASN A 180 -25.16 11.37 -14.74
CA ASN A 180 -24.71 12.06 -15.96
C ASN A 180 -23.24 12.51 -15.84
N VAL A 181 -22.69 12.92 -16.99
CA VAL A 181 -21.29 13.35 -17.11
C VAL A 181 -21.02 14.65 -16.34
N ASP A 182 -21.97 15.56 -16.28
CA ASP A 182 -21.79 16.86 -15.61
C ASP A 182 -21.60 16.68 -14.10
N GLU A 183 -22.35 15.78 -13.48
CA GLU A 183 -22.16 15.43 -12.07
C GLU A 183 -20.79 14.80 -11.81
N LEU A 184 -20.37 13.89 -12.68
CA LEU A 184 -19.04 13.30 -12.61
C LEU A 184 -17.95 14.38 -12.69
N VAL A 185 -18.04 15.30 -13.65
CA VAL A 185 -17.06 16.38 -13.82
C VAL A 185 -17.01 17.29 -12.59
N LYS A 186 -18.17 17.67 -12.04
CA LYS A 186 -18.24 18.47 -10.79
C LYS A 186 -17.54 17.75 -9.63
N GLN A 187 -17.78 16.44 -9.49
CA GLN A 187 -17.15 15.67 -8.42
C GLN A 187 -15.63 15.54 -8.64
N LEU A 188 -15.18 15.29 -9.87
CA LEU A 188 -13.75 15.24 -10.19
C LEU A 188 -13.04 16.58 -9.92
N GLN A 189 -13.73 17.71 -10.11
CA GLN A 189 -13.21 19.03 -9.72
C GLN A 189 -12.97 19.12 -8.21
N VAL A 190 -13.94 18.70 -7.40
CA VAL A 190 -13.82 18.67 -5.94
C VAL A 190 -12.71 17.72 -5.50
N ASP A 191 -12.65 16.52 -6.05
CA ASP A 191 -11.61 15.53 -5.76
C ASP A 191 -10.22 16.09 -6.07
N LYS A 192 -10.06 16.75 -7.21
CA LYS A 192 -8.82 17.40 -7.64
C LYS A 192 -8.39 18.51 -6.68
N GLU A 193 -9.30 19.35 -6.22
CA GLU A 193 -9.01 20.40 -5.25
C GLU A 193 -8.56 19.80 -3.92
N ILE A 194 -9.28 18.80 -3.41
CA ILE A 194 -8.90 18.07 -2.20
C ILE A 194 -7.47 17.51 -2.34
N ALA A 195 -7.20 16.81 -3.45
CA ALA A 195 -5.90 16.20 -3.67
C ALA A 195 -4.77 17.24 -3.84
N ARG A 196 -5.05 18.35 -4.54
CA ARG A 196 -4.06 19.40 -4.80
C ARG A 196 -3.61 20.11 -3.52
N TYR A 197 -4.55 20.40 -2.63
CA TYR A 197 -4.28 21.13 -1.37
C TYR A 197 -4.08 20.21 -0.17
N TRP A 198 -4.10 18.91 -0.39
CA TRP A 198 -3.86 17.96 0.69
C TRP A 198 -2.46 18.13 1.29
N SER A 199 -2.39 18.12 2.60
CA SER A 199 -1.15 18.05 3.37
C SER A 199 -1.28 17.04 4.49
N PRO A 200 -0.20 16.35 4.91
CA PRO A 200 -0.26 15.46 6.06
C PRO A 200 -0.80 16.22 7.27
N LYS A 201 -1.73 15.60 7.98
CA LYS A 201 -2.14 16.13 9.29
C LYS A 201 -0.94 16.08 10.21
N ASN A 202 -0.42 17.24 10.62
CA ASN A 202 0.60 17.29 11.65
C ASN A 202 -0.02 16.77 12.95
N GLU A 203 0.26 15.52 13.28
CA GLU A 203 0.06 15.05 14.65
C GLU A 203 1.20 15.68 15.49
N ASN A 204 0.86 16.70 16.23
CA ASN A 204 1.74 17.22 17.28
C ASN A 204 2.03 16.07 18.24
N HIS A 205 3.29 15.60 18.22
CA HIS A 205 3.83 14.70 19.22
C HIS A 205 3.99 15.42 20.55
#